data_6b290d7caadf7b355e073bbfbcf95ada
#
_entry.id   6b290d7caadf7b355e073bbfbcf95ada
#
_cell.length_a   1.000
_cell.length_b   1.000
_cell.length_c   1.000
_cell.angle_alpha   90.00
_cell.angle_beta   90.00
_cell.angle_gamma   90.00
#
_symmetry.space_group_name_H-M   'P 1'
#
loop_
_entity.id
_entity.type
_entity.pdbx_description
1 polymer ?
#
loop_
_entity_poly.entity_id
_entity_poly.type
_entity_poly.pdbx_seq_one_letter_code
_entity_poly.pdbx_strand_id
1 'polypeptide(L)'
;MDRKNAWTTYSREELDRLEQVNTEYKSCLDAGKTERECVTLAVEKAKAEGYKDIRDVIKNGGEVKAGDKLYAVCMNKTIALFHMGTKPLTEGMNILGAHIDSPRIDVKQNPLYENEEFAYLDTHYYGGIKKYQWVTLPLALHGVIAKKDGTTVQVSIGEKEDDPVFVITDLLIHLASKQMEKKAAMVVEGEKLDLLIGSRPIEQDETLEEKEKEAVKANVINLLKQYYDMEEEDFLSAELEIVPAGKARDCGLDRSMVLAYGQDDR
;
A
#
# COMPACT_ATOMS: atom_id res chain seq x y z
N MET A 1 -11.83 7.05 -37.93
CA MET A 1 -13.07 7.19 -37.12
C MET A 1 -12.83 8.30 -36.11
N ASP A 2 -13.47 9.44 -36.28
CA ASP A 2 -13.41 10.51 -35.28
C ASP A 2 -14.30 10.11 -34.10
N ARG A 3 -13.68 9.81 -32.96
CA ARG A 3 -14.42 9.54 -31.72
C ARG A 3 -14.84 10.88 -31.10
N LYS A 4 -16.12 11.03 -30.80
CA LYS A 4 -16.60 12.18 -30.02
C LYS A 4 -16.01 12.12 -28.61
N ASN A 5 -15.70 13.29 -28.07
CA ASN A 5 -15.31 13.41 -26.67
C ASN A 5 -16.46 12.97 -25.77
N ALA A 6 -16.22 12.02 -24.86
CA ALA A 6 -17.25 11.45 -24.00
C ALA A 6 -17.99 12.51 -23.16
N TRP A 7 -17.28 13.54 -22.68
CA TRP A 7 -17.89 14.65 -21.94
C TRP A 7 -19.01 15.38 -22.68
N THR A 8 -18.96 15.35 -24.02
CA THR A 8 -20.00 15.99 -24.85
C THR A 8 -21.20 15.07 -25.13
N THR A 9 -21.16 13.83 -24.68
CA THR A 9 -22.20 12.82 -24.94
C THR A 9 -23.02 12.47 -23.71
N TYR A 10 -22.53 12.78 -22.51
CA TYR A 10 -23.22 12.47 -21.26
C TYR A 10 -24.43 13.39 -21.03
N SER A 11 -25.54 12.78 -20.61
CA SER A 11 -26.69 13.51 -20.06
C SER A 11 -26.36 14.03 -18.65
N ARG A 12 -27.22 14.86 -18.11
CA ARG A 12 -27.07 15.37 -16.74
C ARG A 12 -27.08 14.26 -15.69
N GLU A 13 -27.96 13.30 -15.84
CA GLU A 13 -28.08 12.16 -14.94
C GLU A 13 -26.82 11.26 -14.97
N GLU A 14 -26.25 11.05 -16.16
CA GLU A 14 -25.00 10.29 -16.32
C GLU A 14 -23.81 11.02 -15.68
N LEU A 15 -23.76 12.34 -15.77
CA LEU A 15 -22.74 13.14 -15.08
C LEU A 15 -22.87 13.05 -13.55
N ASP A 16 -24.09 13.14 -13.02
CA ASP A 16 -24.34 13.00 -11.58
C ASP A 16 -23.94 11.58 -11.09
N ARG A 17 -24.22 10.55 -11.90
CA ARG A 17 -23.77 9.17 -11.63
C ARG A 17 -22.24 9.03 -11.68
N LEU A 18 -21.60 9.67 -12.66
CA LEU A 18 -20.14 9.69 -12.78
C LEU A 18 -19.48 10.26 -11.53
N GLU A 19 -20.00 11.36 -10.99
CA GLU A 19 -19.47 11.97 -9.76
C GLU A 19 -19.64 11.06 -8.53
N GLN A 20 -20.73 10.31 -8.44
CA GLN A 20 -20.89 9.31 -7.39
C GLN A 20 -19.83 8.20 -7.50
N VAL A 21 -19.66 7.64 -8.70
CA VAL A 21 -18.64 6.62 -8.97
C VAL A 21 -17.23 7.15 -8.68
N ASN A 22 -16.92 8.38 -9.11
CA ASN A 22 -15.64 9.02 -8.86
C ASN A 22 -15.37 9.17 -7.35
N THR A 23 -16.37 9.57 -6.58
CA THR A 23 -16.24 9.70 -5.13
C THR A 23 -15.98 8.36 -4.45
N GLU A 24 -16.72 7.31 -4.82
CA GLU A 24 -16.50 5.95 -4.32
C GLU A 24 -15.12 5.43 -4.73
N TYR A 25 -14.71 5.65 -5.96
CA TYR A 25 -13.41 5.22 -6.49
C TYR A 25 -12.24 5.87 -5.72
N LYS A 26 -12.26 7.20 -5.52
CA LYS A 26 -11.24 7.88 -4.71
C LYS A 26 -11.17 7.33 -3.29
N SER A 27 -12.33 7.09 -2.66
CA SER A 27 -12.38 6.49 -1.33
C SER A 27 -11.78 5.08 -1.28
N CYS A 28 -12.01 4.26 -2.32
CA CYS A 28 -11.40 2.94 -2.44
C CYS A 28 -9.88 3.02 -2.62
N LEU A 29 -9.38 3.95 -3.45
CA LEU A 29 -7.94 4.16 -3.65
C LEU A 29 -7.24 4.61 -2.35
N ASP A 30 -7.89 5.48 -1.57
CA ASP A 30 -7.36 5.97 -0.30
C ASP A 30 -7.25 4.87 0.76
N ALA A 31 -8.22 3.97 0.79
CA ALA A 31 -8.33 2.93 1.82
C ALA A 31 -7.69 1.59 1.40
N GLY A 32 -7.33 1.42 0.12
CA GLY A 32 -6.77 0.18 -0.42
C GLY A 32 -5.46 0.42 -1.15
N LYS A 33 -4.39 0.75 -0.45
CA LYS A 33 -3.07 0.98 -1.05
C LYS A 33 -2.24 -0.29 -1.21
N THR A 34 -2.59 -1.34 -0.46
CA THR A 34 -1.96 -2.66 -0.51
C THR A 34 -2.97 -3.74 -0.87
N GLU A 35 -2.50 -4.92 -1.30
CA GLU A 35 -3.38 -6.06 -1.63
C GLU A 35 -4.25 -6.46 -0.43
N ARG A 36 -3.69 -6.44 0.79
CA ARG A 36 -4.43 -6.79 2.02
C ARG A 36 -5.55 -5.81 2.30
N GLU A 37 -5.29 -4.54 2.13
CA GLU A 37 -6.30 -3.49 2.28
C GLU A 37 -7.40 -3.60 1.23
N CYS A 38 -7.03 -3.86 -0.04
CA CYS A 38 -7.98 -4.10 -1.13
C CYS A 38 -8.88 -5.30 -0.84
N VAL A 39 -8.31 -6.42 -0.34
CA VAL A 39 -9.11 -7.60 0.04
C VAL A 39 -10.04 -7.27 1.20
N THR A 40 -9.57 -6.53 2.20
CA THR A 40 -10.42 -6.11 3.33
C THR A 40 -11.62 -5.30 2.85
N LEU A 41 -11.39 -4.30 2.01
CA LEU A 41 -12.46 -3.49 1.40
C LEU A 41 -13.42 -4.32 0.55
N ALA A 42 -12.89 -5.24 -0.25
CA ALA A 42 -13.71 -6.13 -1.08
C ALA A 42 -14.59 -7.05 -0.22
N VAL A 43 -14.06 -7.56 0.90
CA VAL A 43 -14.84 -8.37 1.85
C VAL A 43 -15.94 -7.54 2.52
N GLU A 44 -15.66 -6.32 2.94
CA GLU A 44 -16.66 -5.42 3.52
C GLU A 44 -17.80 -5.13 2.55
N LYS A 45 -17.46 -4.75 1.31
CA LYS A 45 -18.46 -4.53 0.25
C LYS A 45 -19.25 -5.80 -0.07
N ALA A 46 -18.58 -6.95 -0.17
CA ALA A 46 -19.24 -8.23 -0.42
C ALA A 46 -20.24 -8.57 0.70
N LYS A 47 -19.86 -8.40 1.96
CA LYS A 47 -20.76 -8.62 3.10
C LYS A 47 -21.97 -7.69 3.06
N ALA A 48 -21.78 -6.42 2.73
CA ALA A 48 -22.86 -5.44 2.59
C ALA A 48 -23.86 -5.85 1.48
N GLU A 49 -23.37 -6.50 0.43
CA GLU A 49 -24.17 -7.03 -0.68
C GLU A 49 -24.73 -8.45 -0.42
N GLY A 50 -24.57 -8.98 0.80
CA GLY A 50 -25.12 -10.26 1.21
C GLY A 50 -24.29 -11.50 0.83
N TYR A 51 -23.02 -11.31 0.45
CA TYR A 51 -22.10 -12.44 0.27
C TYR A 51 -21.74 -13.08 1.61
N LYS A 52 -21.60 -14.41 1.64
CA LYS A 52 -21.22 -15.21 2.80
C LYS A 52 -19.84 -15.83 2.60
N ASP A 53 -19.06 -15.94 3.67
CA ASP A 53 -17.79 -16.67 3.61
C ASP A 53 -18.07 -18.15 3.32
N ILE A 54 -17.46 -18.69 2.28
CA ILE A 54 -17.63 -20.10 1.89
C ILE A 54 -17.18 -21.06 3.00
N ARG A 55 -16.21 -20.67 3.82
CA ARG A 55 -15.73 -21.48 4.96
C ARG A 55 -16.80 -21.65 6.03
N ASP A 56 -17.58 -20.61 6.29
CA ASP A 56 -18.70 -20.68 7.22
C ASP A 56 -19.84 -21.56 6.70
N VAL A 57 -20.11 -21.49 5.38
CA VAL A 57 -21.09 -22.37 4.74
C VAL A 57 -20.67 -23.83 4.86
N ILE A 58 -19.41 -24.16 4.55
CA ILE A 58 -18.87 -25.52 4.67
C ILE A 58 -18.90 -26.02 6.11
N LYS A 59 -18.44 -25.19 7.07
CA LYS A 59 -18.40 -25.55 8.50
C LYS A 59 -19.78 -25.89 9.05
N ASN A 60 -20.81 -25.20 8.57
CA ASN A 60 -22.18 -25.40 9.02
C ASN A 60 -22.93 -26.48 8.20
N GLY A 61 -22.27 -27.21 7.30
CA GLY A 61 -22.87 -28.24 6.44
C GLY A 61 -23.92 -27.70 5.47
N GLY A 62 -23.80 -26.41 5.10
CA GLY A 62 -24.73 -25.75 4.20
C GLY A 62 -24.59 -26.21 2.74
N GLU A 63 -25.69 -26.25 2.02
CA GLU A 63 -25.73 -26.47 0.58
C GLU A 63 -25.69 -25.15 -0.16
N VAL A 64 -24.99 -25.11 -1.30
CA VAL A 64 -24.94 -23.96 -2.21
C VAL A 64 -26.06 -24.11 -3.24
N LYS A 65 -26.86 -23.03 -3.42
CA LYS A 65 -28.03 -22.99 -4.30
C LYS A 65 -27.90 -21.86 -5.32
N ALA A 66 -28.71 -21.97 -6.37
CA ALA A 66 -28.85 -20.89 -7.36
C ALA A 66 -29.26 -19.57 -6.67
N GLY A 67 -28.57 -18.49 -7.01
CA GLY A 67 -28.74 -17.16 -6.41
C GLY A 67 -27.88 -16.89 -5.18
N ASP A 68 -27.20 -17.92 -4.62
CA ASP A 68 -26.28 -17.70 -3.48
C ASP A 68 -25.11 -16.84 -3.89
N LYS A 69 -24.73 -15.96 -2.97
CA LYS A 69 -23.55 -15.09 -3.07
C LYS A 69 -22.50 -15.54 -2.03
N LEU A 70 -21.34 -15.93 -2.51
CA LEU A 70 -20.26 -16.46 -1.66
C LEU A 70 -18.96 -15.73 -1.95
N TYR A 71 -18.08 -15.66 -0.96
CA TYR A 71 -16.71 -15.23 -1.16
C TYR A 71 -15.71 -16.20 -0.53
N ALA A 72 -14.53 -16.25 -1.09
CA ALA A 72 -13.38 -16.97 -0.56
C ALA A 72 -12.17 -16.05 -0.53
N VAL A 73 -11.44 -16.03 0.59
CA VAL A 73 -10.20 -15.27 0.75
C VAL A 73 -9.03 -16.22 0.91
N CYS A 74 -7.95 -15.97 0.17
CA CYS A 74 -6.69 -16.69 0.30
C CYS A 74 -5.61 -15.76 0.84
N MET A 75 -5.02 -16.13 1.98
CA MET A 75 -3.90 -15.44 2.65
C MET A 75 -4.11 -13.91 2.85
N ASN A 76 -5.32 -13.46 2.82
CA ASN A 76 -5.72 -12.04 2.84
C ASN A 76 -5.09 -11.18 1.70
N LYS A 77 -4.72 -11.82 0.60
CA LYS A 77 -4.13 -11.18 -0.59
C LYS A 77 -4.88 -11.45 -1.89
N THR A 78 -5.84 -12.35 -1.86
CA THR A 78 -6.68 -12.69 -3.01
C THR A 78 -8.09 -12.95 -2.53
N ILE A 79 -9.07 -12.50 -3.28
CA ILE A 79 -10.49 -12.77 -3.05
C ILE A 79 -11.13 -13.31 -4.32
N ALA A 80 -12.01 -14.30 -4.17
CA ALA A 80 -12.90 -14.76 -5.20
C ALA A 80 -14.35 -14.55 -4.75
N LEU A 81 -15.16 -13.99 -5.62
CA LEU A 81 -16.59 -13.73 -5.41
C LEU A 81 -17.39 -14.62 -6.36
N PHE A 82 -18.38 -15.32 -5.84
CA PHE A 82 -19.23 -16.22 -6.59
C PHE A 82 -20.69 -15.76 -6.48
N HIS A 83 -21.31 -15.52 -7.62
CA HIS A 83 -22.76 -15.38 -7.71
C HIS A 83 -23.29 -16.59 -8.46
N MET A 84 -23.95 -17.49 -7.74
CA MET A 84 -24.38 -18.78 -8.28
C MET A 84 -25.54 -18.60 -9.27
N GLY A 85 -25.31 -18.99 -10.50
CA GLY A 85 -26.34 -18.97 -11.55
C GLY A 85 -27.39 -20.06 -11.36
N THR A 86 -28.36 -20.08 -12.25
CA THR A 86 -29.44 -21.11 -12.31
C THR A 86 -29.05 -22.33 -13.15
N LYS A 87 -27.98 -22.23 -13.96
CA LYS A 87 -27.47 -23.31 -14.78
C LYS A 87 -26.35 -24.06 -14.11
N PRO A 88 -26.14 -25.35 -14.39
CA PRO A 88 -24.98 -26.10 -13.90
C PRO A 88 -23.66 -25.47 -14.33
N LEU A 89 -22.64 -25.53 -13.48
CA LEU A 89 -21.29 -25.02 -13.80
C LEU A 89 -20.68 -25.71 -15.04
N THR A 90 -21.12 -26.90 -15.37
CA THR A 90 -20.71 -27.63 -16.59
C THR A 90 -21.13 -26.96 -17.90
N GLU A 91 -22.12 -26.06 -17.85
CA GLU A 91 -22.50 -25.23 -18.99
C GLU A 91 -21.65 -23.97 -19.15
N GLY A 92 -20.70 -23.75 -18.24
CA GLY A 92 -19.79 -22.61 -18.25
C GLY A 92 -20.10 -21.57 -17.18
N MET A 93 -19.22 -20.59 -17.09
CA MET A 93 -19.33 -19.46 -16.17
C MET A 93 -18.75 -18.19 -16.81
N ASN A 94 -19.17 -17.03 -16.34
CA ASN A 94 -18.53 -15.77 -16.66
C ASN A 94 -17.48 -15.48 -15.57
N ILE A 95 -16.25 -15.24 -15.98
CA ILE A 95 -15.15 -14.93 -15.07
C ILE A 95 -14.67 -13.50 -15.37
N LEU A 96 -14.68 -12.66 -14.34
CA LEU A 96 -14.03 -11.35 -14.33
C LEU A 96 -12.81 -11.46 -13.41
N GLY A 97 -11.66 -11.03 -13.87
CA GLY A 97 -10.42 -11.05 -13.10
C GLY A 97 -9.71 -9.72 -13.23
N ALA A 98 -9.16 -9.26 -12.11
CA ALA A 98 -8.31 -8.09 -12.04
C ALA A 98 -7.23 -8.33 -10.99
N HIS A 99 -6.03 -7.77 -11.20
CA HIS A 99 -5.02 -7.73 -10.15
C HIS A 99 -5.28 -6.56 -9.19
N ILE A 100 -4.80 -6.67 -7.97
CA ILE A 100 -4.97 -5.66 -6.92
C ILE A 100 -3.63 -5.20 -6.32
N ASP A 101 -2.52 -5.75 -6.81
CA ASP A 101 -1.19 -5.26 -6.50
C ASP A 101 -0.85 -4.04 -7.38
N SER A 102 0.05 -3.20 -6.88
CA SER A 102 0.61 -2.08 -7.62
C SER A 102 2.12 -2.04 -7.41
N PRO A 103 2.88 -1.47 -8.37
CA PRO A 103 4.30 -1.26 -8.17
C PRO A 103 4.55 -0.42 -6.92
N ARG A 104 5.47 -0.88 -6.06
CA ARG A 104 5.78 -0.30 -4.76
C ARG A 104 7.21 -0.58 -4.35
N ILE A 105 7.55 -0.25 -3.12
CA ILE A 105 8.81 -0.61 -2.50
C ILE A 105 8.52 -1.45 -1.27
N ASP A 106 9.13 -2.62 -1.17
CA ASP A 106 8.99 -3.53 -0.04
C ASP A 106 10.17 -3.37 0.93
N VAL A 107 9.88 -3.43 2.23
CA VAL A 107 10.91 -3.44 3.29
C VAL A 107 11.51 -4.83 3.38
N LYS A 108 12.86 -4.92 3.43
CA LYS A 108 13.58 -6.20 3.61
C LYS A 108 13.41 -6.78 5.02
N GLN A 109 13.85 -8.02 5.22
CA GLN A 109 13.65 -8.77 6.47
C GLN A 109 14.51 -8.29 7.64
N ASN A 110 15.70 -7.71 7.40
CA ASN A 110 16.55 -7.09 8.41
C ASN A 110 16.89 -5.68 7.95
N PRO A 111 15.90 -4.77 7.94
CA PRO A 111 16.00 -3.56 7.16
C PRO A 111 16.67 -2.41 7.92
N LEU A 112 16.59 -2.41 9.25
CA LEU A 112 16.92 -1.24 10.05
C LEU A 112 18.42 -1.11 10.25
N TYR A 113 18.98 -0.03 9.76
CA TYR A 113 20.39 0.33 9.95
C TYR A 113 20.58 1.82 10.16
N GLU A 114 21.72 2.20 10.74
CA GLU A 114 22.14 3.59 10.91
C GLU A 114 23.36 3.86 10.03
N ASN A 115 23.35 4.99 9.32
CA ASN A 115 24.48 5.49 8.58
C ASN A 115 24.56 7.01 8.68
N GLU A 116 25.72 7.56 9.03
CA GLU A 116 25.96 9.02 9.17
C GLU A 116 24.89 9.69 10.06
N GLU A 117 24.55 9.07 11.19
CA GLU A 117 23.55 9.56 12.15
C GLU A 117 22.11 9.65 11.59
N PHE A 118 21.80 8.88 10.56
CA PHE A 118 20.45 8.70 10.04
C PHE A 118 20.04 7.23 10.10
N ALA A 119 18.81 6.99 10.52
CA ALA A 119 18.22 5.65 10.49
C ALA A 119 17.44 5.42 9.19
N TYR A 120 17.69 4.27 8.58
CA TYR A 120 17.10 3.85 7.32
C TYR A 120 16.45 2.48 7.43
N LEU A 121 15.45 2.23 6.57
CA LEU A 121 15.01 0.89 6.22
C LEU A 121 15.58 0.51 4.85
N ASP A 122 16.33 -0.59 4.79
CA ASP A 122 16.78 -1.24 3.56
C ASP A 122 15.57 -1.83 2.82
N THR A 123 15.52 -1.62 1.52
CA THR A 123 14.31 -1.90 0.73
C THR A 123 14.61 -2.65 -0.56
N HIS A 124 13.54 -3.15 -1.17
CA HIS A 124 13.56 -3.69 -2.51
C HIS A 124 12.31 -3.25 -3.28
N TYR A 125 12.45 -2.82 -4.53
CA TYR A 125 11.29 -2.43 -5.32
C TYR A 125 10.54 -3.65 -5.88
N TYR A 126 9.22 -3.56 -5.91
CA TYR A 126 8.30 -4.54 -6.47
C TYR A 126 7.67 -4.01 -7.76
N GLY A 127 7.66 -4.86 -8.80
CA GLY A 127 7.09 -4.52 -10.11
C GLY A 127 7.96 -3.57 -10.93
N GLY A 128 7.38 -3.02 -11.97
CA GLY A 128 8.05 -2.12 -12.90
C GLY A 128 7.94 -0.65 -12.46
N ILE A 129 8.98 -0.10 -11.83
CA ILE A 129 9.01 1.30 -11.44
C ILE A 129 10.05 2.12 -12.21
N LYS A 130 9.76 3.39 -12.41
CA LYS A 130 10.76 4.40 -12.77
C LYS A 130 11.36 4.93 -11.47
N LYS A 131 12.50 4.38 -11.04
CA LYS A 131 13.11 4.62 -9.73
C LYS A 131 13.27 6.10 -9.39
N TYR A 132 13.61 6.93 -10.37
CA TYR A 132 13.74 8.38 -10.18
C TYR A 132 12.43 9.11 -9.86
N GLN A 133 11.27 8.46 -9.99
CA GLN A 133 9.98 9.04 -9.58
C GLN A 133 9.66 8.79 -8.11
N TRP A 134 10.44 7.96 -7.42
CA TRP A 134 10.20 7.56 -6.04
C TRP A 134 11.05 8.32 -5.02
N VAL A 135 12.07 9.04 -5.49
CA VAL A 135 12.88 9.91 -4.64
C VAL A 135 12.17 11.25 -4.39
N THR A 136 12.41 11.84 -3.22
CA THR A 136 11.85 13.14 -2.79
C THR A 136 10.32 13.22 -2.70
N LEU A 137 9.63 12.09 -2.77
CA LEU A 137 8.19 12.02 -2.52
C LEU A 137 7.90 11.81 -1.03
N PRO A 138 6.80 12.37 -0.49
CA PRO A 138 6.26 11.89 0.77
C PRO A 138 5.79 10.45 0.61
N LEU A 139 6.28 9.57 1.47
CA LEU A 139 5.99 8.14 1.47
C LEU A 139 5.33 7.72 2.77
N ALA A 140 4.45 6.75 2.68
CA ALA A 140 3.75 6.09 3.77
C ALA A 140 4.21 4.65 3.91
N LEU A 141 4.11 4.10 5.11
CA LEU A 141 4.44 2.71 5.43
C LEU A 141 3.16 1.97 5.80
N HIS A 142 2.85 0.93 5.05
CA HIS A 142 1.69 0.07 5.25
C HIS A 142 2.10 -1.37 5.44
N GLY A 143 1.25 -2.18 6.05
CA GLY A 143 1.43 -3.62 6.08
C GLY A 143 0.99 -4.28 7.37
N VAL A 144 1.57 -5.44 7.62
CA VAL A 144 1.24 -6.29 8.76
C VAL A 144 2.50 -6.87 9.39
N ILE A 145 2.44 -7.08 10.69
CA ILE A 145 3.47 -7.75 11.48
C ILE A 145 2.82 -8.94 12.16
N ALA A 146 3.34 -10.15 11.92
CA ALA A 146 2.91 -11.34 12.64
C ALA A 146 3.83 -11.55 13.84
N LYS A 147 3.30 -11.35 15.04
CA LYS A 147 4.09 -11.48 16.28
C LYS A 147 4.27 -12.94 16.71
N LYS A 148 5.26 -13.20 17.54
CA LYS A 148 5.58 -14.54 18.07
C LYS A 148 4.43 -15.20 18.82
N ASP A 149 3.56 -14.44 19.45
CA ASP A 149 2.36 -14.93 20.14
C ASP A 149 1.19 -15.29 19.20
N GLY A 150 1.37 -15.10 17.88
CA GLY A 150 0.37 -15.36 16.85
C GLY A 150 -0.58 -14.19 16.62
N THR A 151 -0.41 -13.08 17.30
CA THR A 151 -1.19 -11.86 17.02
C THR A 151 -0.66 -11.15 15.77
N THR A 152 -1.50 -10.33 15.16
CA THR A 152 -1.13 -9.55 13.97
C THR A 152 -1.37 -8.06 14.26
N VAL A 153 -0.35 -7.26 14.00
CA VAL A 153 -0.42 -5.79 14.10
C VAL A 153 -0.52 -5.21 12.71
N GLN A 154 -1.51 -4.34 12.49
CA GLN A 154 -1.63 -3.56 11.27
C GLN A 154 -0.78 -2.30 11.38
N VAL A 155 -0.01 -2.00 10.35
CA VAL A 155 0.80 -0.79 10.24
C VAL A 155 0.24 0.08 9.13
N SER A 156 -0.03 1.34 9.45
CA SER A 156 -0.38 2.38 8.47
C SER A 156 0.10 3.71 9.03
N ILE A 157 1.19 4.23 8.49
CA ILE A 157 1.86 5.45 8.93
C ILE A 157 2.06 6.37 7.73
N GLY A 158 1.62 7.62 7.83
CA GLY A 158 1.79 8.62 6.78
C GLY A 158 0.51 8.99 6.04
N GLU A 159 -0.64 8.50 6.48
CA GLU A 159 -1.93 8.75 5.83
C GLU A 159 -2.80 9.78 6.55
N LYS A 160 -2.64 9.92 7.85
CA LYS A 160 -3.36 10.92 8.64
C LYS A 160 -2.61 12.26 8.60
N GLU A 161 -3.33 13.34 8.83
CA GLU A 161 -2.77 14.70 8.78
C GLU A 161 -1.66 14.93 9.82
N ASP A 162 -1.74 14.26 10.96
CA ASP A 162 -0.77 14.31 12.07
C ASP A 162 0.28 13.19 12.04
N ASP A 163 0.19 12.25 11.08
CA ASP A 163 1.21 11.22 10.90
C ASP A 163 2.51 11.84 10.33
N PRO A 164 3.68 11.33 10.74
CA PRO A 164 4.91 11.60 10.01
C PRO A 164 4.88 10.91 8.64
N VAL A 165 5.51 11.53 7.65
CA VAL A 165 5.81 10.89 6.36
C VAL A 165 7.29 10.55 6.27
N PHE A 166 7.63 9.63 5.38
CA PHE A 166 8.99 9.20 5.10
C PHE A 166 9.44 9.69 3.73
N VAL A 167 10.74 9.55 3.43
CA VAL A 167 11.29 9.97 2.15
C VAL A 167 12.49 9.11 1.76
N ILE A 168 12.66 8.89 0.46
CA ILE A 168 13.91 8.45 -0.12
C ILE A 168 14.64 9.69 -0.60
N THR A 169 15.80 9.97 -0.06
CA THR A 169 16.57 11.19 -0.34
C THR A 169 17.20 11.15 -1.73
N ASP A 170 17.47 12.33 -2.28
CA ASP A 170 18.25 12.48 -3.51
C ASP A 170 19.26 13.64 -3.36
N LEU A 171 20.22 13.69 -4.27
CA LEU A 171 21.24 14.72 -4.25
C LEU A 171 20.67 16.07 -4.71
N LEU A 172 21.13 17.14 -4.06
CA LEU A 172 20.93 18.50 -4.56
C LEU A 172 21.62 18.66 -5.93
N ILE A 173 21.03 19.45 -6.81
CA ILE A 173 21.56 19.68 -8.18
C ILE A 173 23.03 20.07 -8.21
N HIS A 174 23.48 20.84 -7.24
CA HIS A 174 24.88 21.28 -7.13
C HIS A 174 25.87 20.14 -6.82
N LEU A 175 25.38 19.02 -6.29
CA LEU A 175 26.17 17.82 -5.97
C LEU A 175 25.92 16.68 -6.97
N ALA A 176 24.94 16.83 -7.85
CA ALA A 176 24.42 15.78 -8.71
C ALA A 176 25.09 15.69 -10.11
N SER A 177 26.17 16.43 -10.39
CA SER A 177 26.78 16.50 -11.73
C SER A 177 27.00 15.13 -12.36
N LYS A 178 27.64 14.21 -11.64
CA LYS A 178 27.90 12.84 -12.13
C LYS A 178 26.63 12.01 -12.26
N GLN A 179 25.64 12.26 -11.41
CA GLN A 179 24.32 11.59 -11.47
C GLN A 179 23.56 12.03 -12.71
N MET A 180 23.59 13.31 -13.04
CA MET A 180 22.90 13.90 -14.19
C MET A 180 23.46 13.46 -15.54
N GLU A 181 24.71 12.98 -15.59
CA GLU A 181 25.32 12.40 -16.80
C GLU A 181 24.85 10.96 -17.08
N LYS A 182 24.21 10.30 -16.11
CA LYS A 182 23.71 8.93 -16.25
C LYS A 182 22.44 8.88 -17.11
N LYS A 183 22.22 7.73 -17.76
CA LYS A 183 20.92 7.46 -18.41
C LYS A 183 19.82 7.40 -17.32
N ALA A 184 18.61 7.83 -17.66
CA ALA A 184 17.47 7.86 -16.73
C ALA A 184 17.24 6.52 -15.99
N ALA A 185 17.46 5.38 -16.62
CA ALA A 185 17.36 4.06 -16.01
C ALA A 185 18.40 3.80 -14.91
N MET A 186 19.49 4.57 -14.90
CA MET A 186 20.65 4.40 -14.01
C MET A 186 20.85 5.57 -13.04
N VAL A 187 20.03 6.62 -13.15
CA VAL A 187 20.18 7.83 -12.34
C VAL A 187 19.92 7.55 -10.86
N VAL A 188 19.01 6.62 -10.57
CA VAL A 188 18.76 6.07 -9.24
C VAL A 188 18.96 4.55 -9.30
N GLU A 189 19.81 4.03 -8.44
CA GLU A 189 20.07 2.59 -8.33
C GLU A 189 18.99 1.93 -7.46
N GLY A 190 18.51 0.75 -7.86
CA GLY A 190 17.41 0.07 -7.15
C GLY A 190 17.74 -0.27 -5.70
N GLU A 191 18.99 -0.70 -5.46
CA GLU A 191 19.50 -1.05 -4.13
C GLU A 191 19.85 0.17 -3.25
N LYS A 192 19.49 1.37 -3.69
CA LYS A 192 19.67 2.63 -2.95
C LYS A 192 18.36 3.38 -2.74
N LEU A 193 17.25 2.67 -2.85
CA LEU A 193 15.92 3.21 -2.54
C LEU A 193 15.59 3.06 -1.05
N ASP A 194 16.58 3.30 -0.17
CA ASP A 194 16.41 3.13 1.26
C ASP A 194 15.58 4.27 1.86
N LEU A 195 14.63 3.90 2.70
CA LEU A 195 13.69 4.81 3.30
C LEU A 195 14.33 5.49 4.53
N LEU A 196 14.47 6.79 4.49
CA LEU A 196 14.88 7.58 5.65
C LEU A 196 13.73 7.68 6.65
N ILE A 197 13.98 7.20 7.90
CA ILE A 197 12.94 7.11 8.93
C ILE A 197 13.24 7.86 10.21
N GLY A 198 14.47 8.36 10.40
CA GLY A 198 14.82 9.12 11.59
C GLY A 198 16.22 9.71 11.58
N SER A 199 16.41 10.72 12.42
CA SER A 199 17.72 11.38 12.62
C SER A 199 17.93 11.86 14.05
N ARG A 200 16.96 11.60 14.97
CA ARG A 200 17.11 12.00 16.37
C ARG A 200 17.70 10.84 17.17
N PRO A 201 18.87 11.02 17.82
CA PRO A 201 19.41 10.01 18.69
C PRO A 201 18.56 9.84 19.96
N ILE A 202 18.69 8.65 20.58
CA ILE A 202 18.16 8.44 21.93
C ILE A 202 18.90 9.34 22.94
N GLU A 203 18.18 9.82 23.94
CA GLU A 203 18.81 10.53 25.04
C GLU A 203 19.75 9.58 25.78
N GLN A 204 21.04 9.97 25.88
CA GLN A 204 22.06 9.19 26.55
C GLN A 204 22.51 9.89 27.82
N ASP A 205 22.73 9.13 28.89
CA ASP A 205 23.35 9.63 30.09
C ASP A 205 24.85 9.86 29.81
N GLU A 206 25.27 11.11 29.86
CA GLU A 206 26.68 11.50 29.62
C GLU A 206 27.66 10.88 30.60
N THR A 207 27.17 10.34 31.74
CA THR A 207 28.00 9.72 32.77
C THR A 207 28.31 8.25 32.51
N LEU A 208 27.66 7.61 31.49
CA LEU A 208 27.92 6.22 31.15
C LEU A 208 29.23 6.08 30.37
N GLU A 209 30.02 5.08 30.74
CA GLU A 209 31.30 4.77 30.07
C GLU A 209 31.09 4.21 28.64
N GLU A 210 30.02 3.48 28.43
CA GLU A 210 29.63 2.96 27.11
C GLU A 210 28.38 3.69 26.60
N LYS A 211 28.55 4.39 25.50
CA LYS A 211 27.46 5.05 24.78
C LYS A 211 26.96 4.14 23.67
N GLU A 212 25.64 4.20 23.43
CA GLU A 212 25.04 3.52 22.28
C GLU A 212 25.63 4.04 20.97
N LYS A 213 26.22 3.16 20.17
CA LYS A 213 26.90 3.54 18.93
C LYS A 213 25.92 3.89 17.80
N GLU A 214 24.77 3.21 17.77
CA GLU A 214 23.68 3.43 16.82
C GLU A 214 22.51 4.11 17.54
N ALA A 215 22.74 5.31 18.06
CA ALA A 215 21.81 6.01 18.94
C ALA A 215 20.51 6.44 18.23
N VAL A 216 20.57 6.73 16.94
CA VAL A 216 19.38 7.07 16.14
C VAL A 216 18.56 5.82 15.87
N LYS A 217 19.19 4.72 15.49
CA LYS A 217 18.54 3.41 15.34
C LYS A 217 17.86 2.98 16.63
N ALA A 218 18.55 3.10 17.78
CA ALA A 218 18.00 2.78 19.09
C ALA A 218 16.73 3.60 19.41
N ASN A 219 16.74 4.89 19.08
CA ASN A 219 15.57 5.73 19.27
C ASN A 219 14.39 5.30 18.36
N VAL A 220 14.66 4.94 17.11
CA VAL A 220 13.63 4.43 16.18
C VAL A 220 13.02 3.14 16.72
N ILE A 221 13.84 2.20 17.22
CA ILE A 221 13.34 0.96 17.85
C ILE A 221 12.43 1.28 19.03
N ASN A 222 12.81 2.23 19.89
CA ASN A 222 11.98 2.65 21.01
C ASN A 222 10.63 3.24 20.56
N LEU A 223 10.61 4.05 19.49
CA LEU A 223 9.38 4.60 18.93
C LEU A 223 8.49 3.50 18.33
N LEU A 224 9.07 2.55 17.60
CA LEU A 224 8.35 1.39 17.07
C LEU A 224 7.75 0.54 18.20
N LYS A 225 8.51 0.33 19.29
CA LYS A 225 8.00 -0.37 20.49
C LYS A 225 6.86 0.39 21.14
N GLN A 226 7.01 1.70 21.31
CA GLN A 226 6.01 2.54 21.98
C GLN A 226 4.69 2.64 21.22
N TYR A 227 4.75 2.84 19.91
CA TYR A 227 3.55 3.12 19.10
C TYR A 227 2.93 1.87 18.47
N TYR A 228 3.72 0.85 18.19
CA TYR A 228 3.28 -0.34 17.45
C TYR A 228 3.55 -1.64 18.18
N ASP A 229 4.09 -1.56 19.41
CA ASP A 229 4.54 -2.73 20.19
C ASP A 229 5.45 -3.67 19.36
N MET A 230 6.28 -3.09 18.51
CA MET A 230 7.17 -3.76 17.57
C MET A 230 8.60 -3.77 18.10
N GLU A 231 9.26 -4.92 17.99
CA GLU A 231 10.68 -5.11 18.27
C GLU A 231 11.44 -5.28 16.95
N GLU A 232 12.77 -5.11 16.95
CA GLU A 232 13.58 -5.28 15.73
C GLU A 232 13.42 -6.67 15.11
N GLU A 233 13.28 -7.70 15.93
CA GLU A 233 13.07 -9.09 15.47
C GLU A 233 11.75 -9.28 14.72
N ASP A 234 10.74 -8.47 15.00
CA ASP A 234 9.43 -8.56 14.35
C ASP A 234 9.47 -8.21 12.85
N PHE A 235 10.53 -7.53 12.38
CA PHE A 235 10.74 -7.32 10.95
C PHE A 235 10.89 -8.63 10.16
N LEU A 236 11.37 -9.71 10.79
CA LEU A 236 11.51 -11.01 10.14
C LEU A 236 10.18 -11.63 9.69
N SER A 237 9.10 -11.27 10.36
CA SER A 237 7.73 -11.74 10.10
C SER A 237 6.79 -10.62 9.67
N ALA A 238 7.34 -9.45 9.36
CA ALA A 238 6.61 -8.32 8.83
C ALA A 238 6.51 -8.39 7.30
N GLU A 239 5.39 -7.91 6.81
CA GLU A 239 5.21 -7.57 5.41
C GLU A 239 4.86 -6.08 5.37
N LEU A 240 5.88 -5.25 5.09
CA LEU A 240 5.77 -3.80 5.09
C LEU A 240 6.04 -3.26 3.69
N GLU A 241 5.13 -2.44 3.23
CA GLU A 241 5.08 -1.86 1.89
C GLU A 241 5.16 -0.33 1.99
N ILE A 242 6.00 0.27 1.18
CA ILE A 242 6.21 1.71 1.09
C ILE A 242 5.49 2.19 -0.16
N VAL A 243 4.58 3.13 0.03
CA VAL A 243 3.71 3.68 -1.02
C VAL A 243 3.68 5.21 -0.95
N PRO A 244 3.32 5.92 -2.02
CA PRO A 244 3.12 7.37 -1.96
C PRO A 244 2.07 7.74 -0.93
N ALA A 245 2.43 8.67 -0.02
CA ALA A 245 1.55 9.18 1.00
C ALA A 245 0.48 10.11 0.42
N GLY A 246 -0.66 10.18 1.09
CA GLY A 246 -1.72 11.12 0.78
C GLY A 246 -2.87 10.53 -0.03
N LYS A 247 -3.91 11.33 -0.20
CA LYS A 247 -5.20 10.91 -0.75
C LYS A 247 -5.32 11.16 -2.23
N ALA A 248 -6.19 10.40 -2.87
CA ALA A 248 -6.67 10.64 -4.22
C ALA A 248 -7.31 12.03 -4.34
N ARG A 249 -7.01 12.74 -5.41
CA ARG A 249 -7.50 14.11 -5.65
C ARG A 249 -8.02 14.27 -7.07
N ASP A 250 -8.99 15.14 -7.21
CA ASP A 250 -9.37 15.64 -8.53
C ASP A 250 -8.17 16.40 -9.14
N CYS A 251 -7.94 16.16 -10.42
CA CYS A 251 -6.85 16.76 -11.18
C CYS A 251 -7.41 17.60 -12.35
N GLY A 252 -6.78 18.71 -12.62
CA GLY A 252 -7.24 19.72 -13.59
C GLY A 252 -8.16 20.77 -12.95
N LEU A 253 -8.23 21.96 -13.56
CA LEU A 253 -9.12 23.03 -13.08
C LEU A 253 -10.59 22.65 -13.19
N ASP A 254 -10.94 21.84 -14.17
CA ASP A 254 -12.27 21.32 -14.44
C ASP A 254 -12.60 20.05 -13.68
N ARG A 255 -11.65 19.52 -12.87
CA ARG A 255 -11.77 18.29 -12.08
C ARG A 255 -12.15 17.04 -12.90
N SER A 256 -11.73 17.02 -14.17
CA SER A 256 -12.08 15.94 -15.10
C SER A 256 -11.22 14.67 -14.99
N MET A 257 -10.23 14.68 -14.12
CA MET A 257 -9.27 13.60 -13.92
C MET A 257 -9.08 13.31 -12.43
N VAL A 258 -8.54 12.14 -12.11
CA VAL A 258 -8.11 11.76 -10.76
C VAL A 258 -6.61 11.55 -10.74
N LEU A 259 -5.94 12.09 -9.74
CA LEU A 259 -4.55 11.81 -9.41
C LEU A 259 -4.50 11.00 -8.11
N ALA A 260 -3.99 9.78 -8.18
CA ALA A 260 -3.84 8.89 -7.03
C ALA A 260 -2.75 7.85 -7.27
N TYR A 261 -2.37 7.15 -6.20
CA TYR A 261 -1.60 5.91 -6.28
C TYR A 261 -2.56 4.72 -6.45
N GLY A 262 -2.12 3.68 -7.17
CA GLY A 262 -2.91 2.46 -7.34
C GLY A 262 -4.04 2.55 -8.37
N GLN A 263 -3.98 3.50 -9.28
CA GLN A 263 -4.90 3.61 -10.41
C GLN A 263 -4.52 2.61 -11.51
N ASP A 264 -4.85 1.37 -11.30
CA ASP A 264 -4.64 0.33 -12.30
C ASP A 264 -5.95 -0.49 -12.42
N ASP A 265 -5.94 -1.78 -12.18
CA ASP A 265 -7.12 -2.64 -12.31
C ASP A 265 -8.03 -2.63 -11.07
N ARG A 266 -7.71 -1.85 -10.07
CA ARG A 266 -8.47 -1.73 -8.81
C ARG A 266 -9.83 -1.09 -8.95
#